data_6d308ec3f969ffc8c35ed7c56f07e418
#
_entry.id   6d308ec3f969ffc8c35ed7c56f07e418
#
_cell.length_a   1.000
_cell.length_b   1.000
_cell.length_c   1.000
_cell.angle_alpha   90.00
_cell.angle_beta   90.00
_cell.angle_gamma   90.00
#
_symmetry.space_group_name_H-M   'P 1'
#
loop_
_entity.id
_entity.type
_entity.pdbx_description
1 polymer ?
#
loop_
_entity_poly.entity_id
_entity_poly.type
_entity_poly.pdbx_seq_one_letter_code
_entity_poly.pdbx_strand_id
1 'polypeptide(L)'
;VVYKSGITMNAQFSVPDFSGWNIPDQHVHWKEAVLLNGISDLRGIGENPLVKAGEQTLRSEPLSDIGITVNQYPQANTTQATDASVNLNTTSGIITALGWLAQPETIMNVNLQLSLKGSESLYFVPTGKSTEVSTTSAWPAPSFEGKLLPEYTISDSGFTAVWKVLSFNRPFSQKWIDRDQSLAGSEFGVRLLIPADQYQKSTRTAKYGQLIILLAFTALFLVEITTKTRIHPFQYILIGAALIIYYTLLLSFSEQVGYN
;
A
#
# COMPACT_ATOMS: atom_id res chain seq x y z
N VAL A 1 -8.16 2.58 -7.14
CA VAL A 1 -8.99 1.72 -6.25
C VAL A 1 -9.26 2.48 -4.98
N VAL A 2 -10.51 2.59 -4.60
CA VAL A 2 -10.92 3.15 -3.31
C VAL A 2 -11.52 2.00 -2.50
N TYR A 3 -11.15 1.90 -1.22
CA TYR A 3 -11.64 0.85 -0.34
C TYR A 3 -12.14 1.40 1.00
N LYS A 4 -12.96 0.61 1.68
CA LYS A 4 -13.31 0.79 3.10
C LYS A 4 -12.79 -0.43 3.85
N SER A 5 -12.03 -0.22 4.92
CA SER A 5 -11.54 -1.27 5.81
C SER A 5 -12.08 -1.09 7.22
N GLY A 6 -12.46 -2.22 7.84
CA GLY A 6 -12.67 -2.30 9.28
C GLY A 6 -11.40 -2.85 9.93
N ILE A 7 -10.81 -2.10 10.84
CA ILE A 7 -9.59 -2.50 11.54
C ILE A 7 -9.95 -2.74 12.99
N THR A 8 -9.60 -3.91 13.51
CA THR A 8 -9.67 -4.24 14.92
C THR A 8 -8.28 -4.54 15.43
N MET A 9 -7.81 -3.77 16.40
CA MET A 9 -6.53 -3.96 17.04
C MET A 9 -6.74 -4.42 18.48
N ASN A 10 -6.08 -5.50 18.86
CA ASN A 10 -6.00 -5.98 20.23
C ASN A 10 -4.55 -5.86 20.69
N ALA A 11 -4.31 -5.09 21.73
CA ALA A 11 -2.98 -4.86 22.27
C ALA A 11 -2.93 -5.16 23.76
N GLN A 12 -1.81 -5.70 24.19
CA GLN A 12 -1.52 -5.95 25.60
C GLN A 12 -0.29 -5.16 25.99
N PHE A 13 -0.42 -4.29 27.00
CA PHE A 13 0.66 -3.48 27.51
C PHE A 13 1.01 -3.95 28.93
N SER A 14 2.26 -4.32 29.14
CA SER A 14 2.84 -4.49 30.48
C SER A 14 3.29 -3.14 31.01
N VAL A 15 3.42 -3.01 32.30
CA VAL A 15 4.01 -1.81 32.93
C VAL A 15 5.42 -1.60 32.36
N PRO A 16 5.73 -0.43 31.78
CA PRO A 16 7.06 -0.15 31.28
C PRO A 16 8.08 -0.14 32.43
N ASP A 17 9.20 -0.82 32.20
CA ASP A 17 10.34 -0.78 33.09
C ASP A 17 11.29 0.36 32.71
N PHE A 18 11.50 1.33 33.60
CA PHE A 18 12.37 2.49 33.43
C PHE A 18 13.71 2.38 34.13
N SER A 19 14.01 1.23 34.76
CA SER A 19 15.23 1.02 35.55
C SER A 19 16.52 1.32 34.75
N GLY A 20 16.53 1.02 33.46
CA GLY A 20 17.66 1.28 32.57
C GLY A 20 17.87 2.75 32.20
N TRP A 21 16.94 3.65 32.54
CA TRP A 21 17.00 5.07 32.16
C TRP A 21 17.28 5.99 33.35
N ASN A 22 17.48 5.42 34.53
CA ASN A 22 17.75 6.18 35.78
C ASN A 22 16.67 7.23 36.12
N ILE A 23 15.39 6.92 35.75
CA ILE A 23 14.23 7.76 36.06
C ILE A 23 13.62 7.27 37.36
N PRO A 24 13.58 8.09 38.39
CA PRO A 24 12.91 7.74 39.66
C PRO A 24 11.40 7.58 39.44
N ASP A 25 10.79 6.57 40.05
CA ASP A 25 9.35 6.27 39.92
C ASP A 25 8.44 7.47 40.25
N GLN A 26 8.85 8.33 41.15
CA GLN A 26 8.13 9.56 41.53
C GLN A 26 7.99 10.57 40.38
N HIS A 27 8.82 10.46 39.32
CA HIS A 27 8.78 11.33 38.14
C HIS A 27 7.93 10.74 37.03
N VAL A 28 7.38 9.55 37.22
CA VAL A 28 6.52 8.90 36.24
C VAL A 28 5.06 9.24 36.55
N HIS A 29 4.44 10.01 35.65
CA HIS A 29 3.05 10.45 35.77
C HIS A 29 2.10 9.49 35.08
N TRP A 30 1.83 8.32 35.66
CA TRP A 30 0.99 7.28 35.10
C TRP A 30 -0.42 7.74 34.72
N LYS A 31 -0.99 8.71 35.43
CA LYS A 31 -2.31 9.28 35.12
C LYS A 31 -2.35 10.04 33.81
N GLU A 32 -1.19 10.47 33.33
CA GLU A 32 -1.03 11.18 32.05
C GLU A 32 -0.67 10.23 30.90
N ALA A 33 -0.68 8.91 31.17
CA ALA A 33 -0.41 7.93 30.14
C ALA A 33 -1.45 8.02 29.03
N VAL A 34 -0.97 8.04 27.79
CA VAL A 34 -1.80 8.12 26.60
C VAL A 34 -1.47 7.01 25.63
N LEU A 35 -2.47 6.59 24.86
CA LEU A 35 -2.31 5.72 23.71
C LEU A 35 -2.28 6.58 22.47
N LEU A 36 -1.22 6.48 21.70
CA LEU A 36 -1.08 7.14 20.40
C LEU A 36 -1.26 6.11 19.27
N ASN A 37 -2.15 6.39 18.33
CA ASN A 37 -2.32 5.58 17.12
C ASN A 37 -2.06 6.48 15.91
N GLY A 38 -0.94 6.22 15.21
CA GLY A 38 -0.59 6.93 13.99
C GLY A 38 -1.52 6.55 12.85
N ILE A 39 -2.05 7.54 12.16
CA ILE A 39 -2.90 7.39 10.99
C ILE A 39 -2.47 8.44 9.98
N SER A 40 -2.05 8.01 8.78
CA SER A 40 -1.48 8.91 7.76
C SER A 40 -2.46 9.96 7.26
N ASP A 41 -3.76 9.67 7.26
CA ASP A 41 -4.80 10.63 6.86
C ASP A 41 -6.05 10.46 7.72
N LEU A 42 -6.26 11.41 8.62
CA LEU A 42 -7.43 11.43 9.51
C LEU A 42 -8.76 11.59 8.76
N ARG A 43 -8.74 12.15 7.53
CA ARG A 43 -9.93 12.29 6.68
C ARG A 43 -10.47 10.94 6.21
N GLY A 44 -9.64 9.91 6.26
CA GLY A 44 -10.04 8.53 5.96
C GLY A 44 -10.90 7.89 7.05
N ILE A 45 -10.96 8.45 8.26
CA ILE A 45 -11.76 7.90 9.36
C ILE A 45 -13.24 8.05 9.02
N GLY A 46 -13.93 6.92 8.89
CA GLY A 46 -15.34 6.88 8.51
C GLY A 46 -16.33 6.95 9.67
N GLU A 47 -15.89 6.54 10.85
CA GLU A 47 -16.70 6.45 12.08
C GLU A 47 -15.81 6.80 13.28
N ASN A 48 -16.43 7.26 14.38
CA ASN A 48 -15.66 7.56 15.59
C ASN A 48 -14.91 6.31 16.07
N PRO A 49 -13.58 6.43 16.29
CA PRO A 49 -12.78 5.34 16.81
C PRO A 49 -13.30 4.89 18.18
N LEU A 50 -13.46 3.58 18.36
CA LEU A 50 -13.86 3.00 19.62
C LEU A 50 -12.66 2.37 20.31
N VAL A 51 -12.21 2.96 21.43
CA VAL A 51 -11.12 2.44 22.24
C VAL A 51 -11.66 1.91 23.55
N LYS A 52 -11.33 0.67 23.87
CA LYS A 52 -11.66 0.05 25.16
C LYS A 52 -10.36 -0.33 25.87
N ALA A 53 -10.22 0.08 27.11
CA ALA A 53 -9.14 -0.35 27.99
C ALA A 53 -9.74 -1.13 29.18
N GLY A 54 -9.55 -2.45 29.19
CA GLY A 54 -10.31 -3.33 30.06
C GLY A 54 -11.81 -3.24 29.78
N GLU A 55 -12.60 -2.90 30.79
CA GLU A 55 -14.06 -2.71 30.66
C GLU A 55 -14.47 -1.26 30.31
N GLN A 56 -13.54 -0.32 30.33
CA GLN A 56 -13.84 1.09 30.11
C GLN A 56 -13.76 1.45 28.63
N THR A 57 -14.77 2.19 28.14
CA THR A 57 -14.72 2.80 26.81
C THR A 57 -14.14 4.21 26.96
N LEU A 58 -13.07 4.47 26.23
CA LEU A 58 -12.31 5.71 26.27
C LEU A 58 -12.60 6.57 25.04
N ARG A 59 -12.59 7.87 25.23
CA ARG A 59 -12.75 8.83 24.14
C ARG A 59 -11.39 9.12 23.49
N SER A 60 -11.34 9.09 22.19
CA SER A 60 -10.18 9.48 21.40
C SER A 60 -10.34 10.85 20.79
N GLU A 61 -9.26 11.59 20.68
CA GLU A 61 -9.22 12.91 20.06
C GLU A 61 -8.23 12.91 18.88
N PRO A 62 -8.47 13.70 17.83
CA PRO A 62 -7.51 13.82 16.74
C PRO A 62 -6.26 14.59 17.21
N LEU A 63 -5.11 14.14 16.72
CA LEU A 63 -3.82 14.78 16.96
C LEU A 63 -3.13 15.01 15.62
N SER A 64 -2.75 16.26 15.35
CA SER A 64 -2.13 16.65 14.08
C SER A 64 -0.66 16.23 13.98
N ASP A 65 0.02 16.06 15.12
CA ASP A 65 1.41 15.64 15.18
C ASP A 65 1.62 14.72 16.38
N ILE A 66 1.92 13.45 16.10
CA ILE A 66 2.22 12.44 17.13
C ILE A 66 3.71 12.39 17.48
N GLY A 67 4.55 13.20 16.84
CA GLY A 67 6.00 13.24 17.09
C GLY A 67 6.74 11.99 16.64
N ILE A 68 6.21 11.25 15.66
CA ILE A 68 6.82 10.05 15.09
C ILE A 68 6.91 10.22 13.58
N THR A 69 8.10 10.05 13.02
CA THR A 69 8.33 10.10 11.58
C THR A 69 8.41 8.69 11.02
N VAL A 70 7.57 8.38 10.06
CA VAL A 70 7.62 7.16 9.24
C VAL A 70 8.01 7.59 7.84
N ASN A 71 9.19 7.24 7.41
CA ASN A 71 9.87 7.59 6.16
C ASN A 71 10.64 8.91 6.10
N GLN A 72 11.94 8.74 6.09
CA GLN A 72 12.83 9.52 5.24
C GLN A 72 13.61 8.53 4.38
N TYR A 73 13.07 8.13 3.23
CA TYR A 73 13.97 7.71 2.16
C TYR A 73 14.60 8.99 1.59
N PRO A 74 15.94 9.10 1.58
CA PRO A 74 16.58 10.16 0.84
C PRO A 74 16.12 10.03 -0.61
N GLN A 75 15.52 11.07 -1.15
CA GLN A 75 15.30 11.21 -2.57
C GLN A 75 16.68 11.16 -3.23
N ALA A 76 17.09 10.00 -3.69
CA ALA A 76 18.16 9.91 -4.64
C ALA A 76 17.67 10.65 -5.90
N ASN A 77 18.34 11.74 -6.25
CA ASN A 77 18.18 12.43 -7.52
C ASN A 77 18.46 11.43 -8.65
N THR A 78 17.47 10.69 -9.04
CA THR A 78 17.52 9.83 -10.22
C THR A 78 16.26 10.04 -11.02
N THR A 79 16.45 10.74 -12.12
CA THR A 79 15.58 10.86 -13.28
C THR A 79 15.28 9.49 -13.88
N GLN A 80 14.51 8.64 -13.21
CA GLN A 80 13.80 7.52 -13.83
C GLN A 80 12.60 7.17 -12.93
N ALA A 81 11.44 7.54 -13.44
CA ALA A 81 10.14 7.18 -12.90
C ALA A 81 9.91 5.68 -13.09
N THR A 82 10.08 4.89 -12.04
CA THR A 82 9.47 3.57 -11.88
C THR A 82 9.81 3.03 -10.49
N ASP A 83 9.28 3.67 -9.45
CA ASP A 83 8.91 2.99 -8.22
C ASP A 83 8.19 4.04 -7.38
N ALA A 84 6.89 3.84 -7.20
CA ALA A 84 6.09 4.66 -6.31
C ALA A 84 6.60 4.44 -4.88
N SER A 85 7.55 5.27 -4.46
CA SER A 85 7.96 5.35 -3.07
C SER A 85 6.74 5.80 -2.28
N VAL A 86 6.24 4.89 -1.44
CA VAL A 86 5.13 5.18 -0.54
C VAL A 86 5.62 6.17 0.50
N ASN A 87 5.18 7.40 0.36
CA ASN A 87 5.52 8.49 1.26
C ASN A 87 4.53 8.44 2.45
N LEU A 88 4.85 7.62 3.46
CA LEU A 88 4.07 7.51 4.71
C LEU A 88 4.59 8.53 5.73
N ASN A 89 4.46 9.80 5.45
CA ASN A 89 4.66 10.83 6.48
C ASN A 89 3.48 10.76 7.46
N THR A 90 3.60 9.90 8.47
CA THR A 90 2.58 9.76 9.50
C THR A 90 2.96 10.64 10.68
N THR A 91 2.65 11.91 10.59
CA THR A 91 2.72 12.82 11.73
C THR A 91 1.39 12.92 12.48
N SER A 92 0.29 12.57 11.84
CA SER A 92 -1.07 12.65 12.42
C SER A 92 -1.52 11.33 13.04
N GLY A 93 -2.55 11.41 13.88
CA GLY A 93 -3.13 10.24 14.51
C GLY A 93 -4.26 10.57 15.46
N ILE A 94 -4.57 9.62 16.32
CA ILE A 94 -5.50 9.78 17.41
C ILE A 94 -4.81 9.56 18.75
N ILE A 95 -5.17 10.38 19.74
CA ILE A 95 -4.73 10.28 21.12
C ILE A 95 -5.88 9.84 22.01
N THR A 96 -5.61 8.92 22.92
CA THR A 96 -6.58 8.42 23.89
C THR A 96 -5.94 8.45 25.26
N ALA A 97 -6.53 9.18 26.21
CA ALA A 97 -6.07 9.21 27.58
C ALA A 97 -6.41 7.87 28.25
N LEU A 98 -5.38 7.16 28.70
CA LEU A 98 -5.57 5.86 29.37
C LEU A 98 -5.85 5.99 30.85
N GLY A 99 -5.38 7.07 31.50
CA GLY A 99 -5.50 7.26 32.94
C GLY A 99 -4.92 6.08 33.73
N TRP A 100 -3.84 5.51 33.24
CA TRP A 100 -3.29 4.23 33.71
C TRP A 100 -2.86 4.34 35.17
N LEU A 101 -3.56 3.64 36.02
CA LEU A 101 -3.13 3.40 37.40
C LEU A 101 -2.23 2.17 37.35
N ALA A 102 -0.94 2.39 37.12
CA ALA A 102 0.02 1.30 37.07
C ALA A 102 0.14 0.64 38.44
N GLN A 103 -0.38 -0.56 38.55
CA GLN A 103 0.05 -1.49 39.59
C GLN A 103 1.11 -2.41 38.96
N PRO A 104 2.17 -2.77 39.68
CA PRO A 104 3.34 -3.47 39.12
C PRO A 104 3.07 -4.77 38.36
N GLU A 105 1.92 -5.37 38.56
CA GLU A 105 1.53 -6.64 37.95
C GLU A 105 0.37 -6.54 36.93
N THR A 106 -0.06 -5.32 36.59
CA THR A 106 -1.26 -5.14 35.77
C THR A 106 -0.94 -5.12 34.28
N ILE A 107 -1.41 -6.11 33.54
CA ILE A 107 -1.44 -6.08 32.09
C ILE A 107 -2.68 -5.30 31.66
N MET A 108 -2.50 -4.24 30.87
CA MET A 108 -3.59 -3.49 30.28
C MET A 108 -3.93 -4.05 28.91
N ASN A 109 -5.14 -4.55 28.75
CA ASN A 109 -5.69 -4.97 27.47
C ASN A 109 -6.42 -3.79 26.83
N VAL A 110 -6.03 -3.45 25.60
CA VAL A 110 -6.65 -2.39 24.81
C VAL A 110 -7.21 -2.99 23.53
N ASN A 111 -8.47 -2.67 23.25
CA ASN A 111 -9.12 -2.96 21.98
C ASN A 111 -9.43 -1.64 21.28
N LEU A 112 -8.98 -1.50 20.04
CA LEU A 112 -9.33 -0.38 19.16
C LEU A 112 -10.10 -0.92 17.96
N GLN A 113 -11.24 -0.30 17.68
CA GLN A 113 -12.00 -0.52 16.46
C GLN A 113 -12.00 0.78 15.63
N LEU A 114 -11.60 0.66 14.37
CA LEU A 114 -11.42 1.77 13.48
C LEU A 114 -11.94 1.44 12.09
N SER A 115 -12.73 2.33 11.51
CA SER A 115 -13.17 2.26 10.12
C SER A 115 -12.40 3.27 9.29
N LEU A 116 -11.60 2.78 8.33
CA LEU A 116 -10.79 3.61 7.46
C LEU A 116 -11.23 3.49 6.00
N LYS A 117 -11.29 4.63 5.33
CA LYS A 117 -11.37 4.73 3.87
C LYS A 117 -9.99 5.06 3.34
N GLY A 118 -9.57 4.37 2.31
CA GLY A 118 -8.29 4.59 1.70
C GLY A 118 -8.31 4.38 0.20
N SER A 119 -7.18 4.61 -0.43
CA SER A 119 -6.99 4.35 -1.85
C SER A 119 -5.70 3.58 -2.08
N GLU A 120 -5.74 2.68 -3.04
CA GLU A 120 -4.60 1.93 -3.57
C GLU A 120 -3.91 0.98 -2.59
N SER A 121 -3.55 1.41 -1.38
CA SER A 121 -2.72 0.62 -0.48
C SER A 121 -3.08 0.80 0.99
N LEU A 122 -2.79 -0.23 1.79
CA LEU A 122 -2.91 -0.23 3.24
C LEU A 122 -1.61 -0.77 3.85
N TYR A 123 -0.95 0.04 4.66
CA TYR A 123 0.30 -0.31 5.33
C TYR A 123 0.17 -0.25 6.84
N PHE A 124 0.97 -1.08 7.49
CA PHE A 124 1.07 -1.18 8.94
C PHE A 124 2.52 -0.97 9.37
N VAL A 125 2.69 -0.37 10.54
CA VAL A 125 3.99 -0.21 11.21
C VAL A 125 3.95 -0.98 12.52
N PRO A 126 4.76 -2.04 12.69
CA PRO A 126 4.72 -2.87 13.89
C PRO A 126 5.48 -2.19 15.03
N THR A 127 4.78 -1.72 16.06
CA THR A 127 5.38 -1.10 17.26
C THR A 127 5.43 -2.05 18.45
N GLY A 128 4.66 -3.13 18.44
CA GLY A 128 4.62 -4.12 19.51
C GLY A 128 5.89 -4.98 19.63
N LYS A 129 6.11 -5.61 20.77
CA LYS A 129 7.17 -6.61 20.97
C LYS A 129 6.93 -7.84 20.07
N SER A 130 5.67 -8.21 19.89
CA SER A 130 5.18 -9.17 18.91
C SER A 130 3.94 -8.58 18.28
N THR A 131 3.86 -8.56 16.95
CA THR A 131 2.75 -8.02 16.18
C THR A 131 2.29 -9.05 15.20
N GLU A 132 1.00 -9.35 15.19
CA GLU A 132 0.37 -10.17 14.18
C GLU A 132 -0.70 -9.33 13.45
N VAL A 133 -0.65 -9.34 12.14
CA VAL A 133 -1.63 -8.62 11.30
C VAL A 133 -2.23 -9.61 10.33
N SER A 134 -3.54 -9.75 10.36
CA SER A 134 -4.31 -10.54 9.40
C SER A 134 -5.16 -9.60 8.54
N THR A 135 -5.07 -9.74 7.24
CA THR A 135 -5.83 -8.93 6.27
C THR A 135 -6.55 -9.86 5.31
N THR A 136 -7.84 -9.61 5.13
CA THR A 136 -8.69 -10.32 4.16
C THR A 136 -9.40 -9.31 3.28
N SER A 137 -9.43 -9.57 1.98
CA SER A 137 -10.13 -8.73 1.01
C SER A 137 -10.62 -9.56 -0.16
N ALA A 138 -11.74 -9.14 -0.74
CA ALA A 138 -12.26 -9.72 -1.98
C ALA A 138 -11.51 -9.25 -3.25
N TRP A 139 -10.44 -8.46 -3.10
CA TRP A 139 -9.66 -7.97 -4.23
C TRP A 139 -8.75 -9.08 -4.79
N PRO A 140 -8.81 -9.39 -6.11
CA PRO A 140 -8.13 -10.58 -6.66
C PRO A 140 -6.64 -10.38 -6.96
N ALA A 141 -6.15 -9.14 -6.99
CA ALA A 141 -4.79 -8.82 -7.39
C ALA A 141 -4.03 -8.00 -6.32
N PRO A 142 -3.69 -8.61 -5.16
CA PRO A 142 -2.87 -7.96 -4.16
C PRO A 142 -1.39 -7.94 -4.57
N SER A 143 -0.68 -6.88 -4.19
CA SER A 143 0.78 -6.82 -4.17
C SER A 143 1.23 -6.60 -2.74
N PHE A 144 1.96 -7.53 -2.18
CA PHE A 144 2.49 -7.40 -0.81
C PHE A 144 3.79 -6.63 -0.86
N GLU A 145 3.88 -5.55 -0.09
CA GLU A 145 4.99 -4.61 -0.12
C GLU A 145 5.58 -4.42 1.28
N GLY A 146 6.82 -3.91 1.32
CA GLY A 146 7.60 -3.73 2.53
C GLY A 146 8.66 -4.79 2.73
N LYS A 147 9.43 -4.69 3.82
CA LYS A 147 10.53 -5.63 4.11
C LYS A 147 10.06 -6.97 4.68
N LEU A 148 8.82 -7.05 5.08
CA LEU A 148 8.23 -8.22 5.73
C LEU A 148 7.16 -8.79 4.81
N LEU A 149 7.37 -10.01 4.34
CA LEU A 149 6.41 -10.72 3.50
C LEU A 149 5.44 -11.54 4.38
N PRO A 150 4.15 -11.60 4.00
CA PRO A 150 3.16 -12.40 4.71
C PRO A 150 3.19 -13.88 4.31
N GLU A 151 2.60 -14.72 5.15
CA GLU A 151 2.00 -15.96 4.71
C GLU A 151 0.66 -15.63 4.05
N TYR A 152 0.43 -16.03 2.80
CA TYR A 152 -0.77 -15.61 2.08
C TYR A 152 -1.39 -16.73 1.25
N THR A 153 -2.69 -16.56 1.00
CA THR A 153 -3.47 -17.36 0.05
C THR A 153 -4.24 -16.41 -0.86
N ILE A 154 -4.12 -16.62 -2.16
CA ILE A 154 -4.85 -15.85 -3.19
C ILE A 154 -5.77 -16.81 -3.92
N SER A 155 -7.02 -16.38 -4.15
CA SER A 155 -8.04 -17.10 -4.91
C SER A 155 -8.80 -16.12 -5.82
N ASP A 156 -9.63 -16.63 -6.69
CA ASP A 156 -10.50 -15.79 -7.54
C ASP A 156 -11.48 -14.93 -6.74
N SER A 157 -11.79 -15.34 -5.51
CA SER A 157 -12.67 -14.62 -4.60
C SER A 157 -11.94 -13.57 -3.73
N GLY A 158 -10.61 -13.45 -3.84
CA GLY A 158 -9.81 -12.49 -3.08
C GLY A 158 -8.59 -13.11 -2.41
N PHE A 159 -8.08 -12.45 -1.36
CA PHE A 159 -6.89 -12.89 -0.65
C PHE A 159 -7.03 -12.85 0.86
N THR A 160 -6.22 -13.67 1.52
CA THR A 160 -5.93 -13.58 2.96
C THR A 160 -4.43 -13.56 3.15
N ALA A 161 -3.93 -12.66 3.99
CA ALA A 161 -2.51 -12.50 4.27
C ALA A 161 -2.29 -12.30 5.76
N VAL A 162 -1.27 -12.97 6.33
CA VAL A 162 -0.92 -12.90 7.74
C VAL A 162 0.55 -12.57 7.88
N TRP A 163 0.86 -11.49 8.58
CA TRP A 163 2.22 -11.11 8.97
C TRP A 163 2.43 -11.41 10.45
N LYS A 164 3.59 -11.98 10.78
CA LYS A 164 4.04 -12.17 12.16
C LYS A 164 5.39 -11.49 12.32
N VAL A 165 5.40 -10.45 13.13
CA VAL A 165 6.56 -9.56 13.27
C VAL A 165 6.99 -9.52 14.73
N LEU A 166 8.24 -9.85 14.99
CA LEU A 166 8.86 -9.70 16.30
C LEU A 166 9.64 -8.39 16.38
N SER A 167 9.89 -7.88 17.58
CA SER A 167 10.71 -6.68 17.79
C SER A 167 12.10 -6.78 17.18
N PHE A 168 12.65 -7.99 16.99
CA PHE A 168 13.94 -8.23 16.33
C PHE A 168 13.91 -8.03 14.81
N ASN A 169 12.72 -8.02 14.20
CA ASN A 169 12.57 -7.84 12.75
C ASN A 169 12.51 -6.36 12.33
N ARG A 170 12.64 -5.42 13.26
CA ARG A 170 12.50 -3.98 13.00
C ARG A 170 13.73 -3.20 13.46
N PRO A 171 14.07 -2.06 12.82
CA PRO A 171 15.31 -1.33 13.04
C PRO A 171 15.26 -0.34 14.20
N PHE A 172 14.21 -0.34 15.04
CA PHE A 172 14.07 0.60 16.17
C PHE A 172 13.78 -0.10 17.50
N SER A 173 14.13 0.56 18.58
CA SER A 173 13.99 0.05 19.94
C SER A 173 12.53 -0.05 20.36
N GLN A 174 12.23 -0.94 21.34
CA GLN A 174 10.91 -1.06 21.95
C GLN A 174 10.54 0.14 22.81
N LYS A 175 11.55 0.81 23.38
CA LYS A 175 11.41 1.96 24.26
C LYS A 175 12.34 3.05 23.77
N TRP A 176 11.92 4.29 23.81
CA TRP A 176 12.73 5.47 23.50
C TRP A 176 12.29 6.66 24.34
N ILE A 177 13.20 7.59 24.52
CA ILE A 177 12.96 8.92 25.09
C ILE A 177 12.97 9.88 23.91
N ASP A 178 12.24 10.95 23.98
CA ASP A 178 12.04 11.95 22.94
C ASP A 178 11.00 11.58 21.87
N ARG A 179 10.62 12.60 21.09
CA ARG A 179 9.55 12.48 20.09
C ARG A 179 10.04 12.14 18.68
N ASP A 180 11.33 12.25 18.42
CA ASP A 180 11.88 12.15 17.06
C ASP A 180 12.32 10.72 16.69
N GLN A 181 11.54 9.71 17.06
CA GLN A 181 11.83 8.34 16.70
C GLN A 181 11.42 8.07 15.25
N SER A 182 12.39 7.67 14.43
CA SER A 182 12.11 7.17 13.08
C SER A 182 11.67 5.71 13.11
N LEU A 183 10.52 5.42 12.54
CA LEU A 183 10.00 4.06 12.32
C LEU A 183 10.19 3.61 10.86
N ALA A 184 10.96 4.35 10.08
CA ALA A 184 11.18 4.09 8.67
C ALA A 184 11.77 2.70 8.41
N GLY A 185 11.31 2.06 7.34
CA GLY A 185 11.80 0.76 6.89
C GLY A 185 11.28 -0.43 7.67
N SER A 186 10.24 -0.25 8.49
CA SER A 186 9.53 -1.34 9.17
C SER A 186 8.11 -1.52 8.68
N GLU A 187 7.65 -0.65 7.79
CA GLU A 187 6.34 -0.71 7.18
C GLU A 187 6.19 -1.96 6.30
N PHE A 188 5.02 -2.56 6.35
CA PHE A 188 4.59 -3.66 5.50
C PHE A 188 3.10 -3.53 5.22
N GLY A 189 2.65 -4.10 4.12
CA GLY A 189 1.23 -4.02 3.78
C GLY A 189 0.89 -4.59 2.43
N VAL A 190 -0.24 -4.15 1.92
CA VAL A 190 -0.79 -4.58 0.64
C VAL A 190 -1.14 -3.39 -0.23
N ARG A 191 -0.74 -3.46 -1.50
CA ARG A 191 -1.24 -2.59 -2.57
C ARG A 191 -2.23 -3.35 -3.41
N LEU A 192 -3.37 -2.75 -3.66
CA LEU A 192 -4.43 -3.29 -4.50
C LEU A 192 -4.16 -2.90 -5.95
N LEU A 193 -3.51 -3.79 -6.70
CA LEU A 193 -3.21 -3.54 -8.10
C LEU A 193 -4.48 -3.59 -8.94
N ILE A 194 -4.63 -2.64 -9.84
CA ILE A 194 -5.57 -2.80 -10.95
C ILE A 194 -4.88 -3.74 -11.93
N PRO A 195 -5.44 -4.94 -12.20
CA PRO A 195 -4.89 -5.82 -13.22
C PRO A 195 -4.66 -5.02 -14.49
N ALA A 196 -3.46 -5.15 -15.09
CA ALA A 196 -3.00 -4.32 -16.20
C ALA A 196 -4.11 -4.13 -17.24
N ASP A 197 -4.60 -2.90 -17.29
CA ASP A 197 -5.81 -2.51 -17.97
C ASP A 197 -5.71 -2.95 -19.44
N GLN A 198 -6.79 -3.50 -19.97
CA GLN A 198 -6.92 -3.81 -21.41
C GLN A 198 -6.48 -2.60 -22.27
N TYR A 199 -6.67 -1.39 -21.74
CA TYR A 199 -6.21 -0.15 -22.36
C TYR A 199 -4.69 -0.10 -22.59
N GLN A 200 -3.85 -0.54 -21.64
CA GLN A 200 -2.40 -0.57 -21.84
C GLN A 200 -1.99 -1.62 -22.86
N LYS A 201 -2.65 -2.78 -22.86
CA LYS A 201 -2.44 -3.82 -23.88
C LYS A 201 -2.87 -3.31 -25.25
N SER A 202 -4.02 -2.67 -25.36
CA SER A 202 -4.53 -2.07 -26.60
C SER A 202 -3.62 -0.98 -27.15
N THR A 203 -3.10 -0.10 -26.26
CA THR A 203 -2.16 0.96 -26.66
C THR A 203 -0.84 0.39 -27.18
N ARG A 204 -0.32 -0.68 -26.57
CA ARG A 204 0.88 -1.38 -27.07
C ARG A 204 0.62 -2.03 -28.42
N THR A 205 -0.53 -2.69 -28.59
CA THR A 205 -0.92 -3.31 -29.86
C THR A 205 -1.04 -2.28 -30.98
N ALA A 206 -1.65 -1.13 -30.72
CA ALA A 206 -1.75 -0.03 -31.68
C ALA A 206 -0.36 0.51 -32.08
N LYS A 207 0.55 0.68 -31.11
CA LYS A 207 1.93 1.14 -31.37
C LYS A 207 2.72 0.16 -32.21
N TYR A 208 2.61 -1.14 -31.97
CA TYR A 208 3.27 -2.16 -32.78
C TYR A 208 2.58 -2.34 -34.15
N GLY A 209 1.28 -2.11 -34.25
CA GLY A 209 0.52 -2.11 -35.50
C GLY A 209 1.08 -1.11 -36.51
N GLN A 210 1.41 0.10 -36.08
CA GLN A 210 2.03 1.10 -36.93
C GLN A 210 3.38 0.64 -37.52
N LEU A 211 4.19 -0.06 -36.73
CA LEU A 211 5.47 -0.60 -37.16
C LEU A 211 5.28 -1.71 -38.21
N ILE A 212 4.28 -2.60 -38.03
CA ILE A 212 3.97 -3.67 -39.00
C ILE A 212 3.47 -3.09 -40.30
N ILE A 213 2.61 -2.06 -40.27
CA ILE A 213 2.15 -1.36 -41.49
C ILE A 213 3.35 -0.80 -42.26
N LEU A 214 4.25 -0.09 -41.53
CA LEU A 214 5.46 0.47 -42.17
C LEU A 214 6.34 -0.63 -42.80
N LEU A 215 6.54 -1.75 -42.08
CA LEU A 215 7.32 -2.89 -42.57
C LEU A 215 6.69 -3.52 -43.83
N ALA A 216 5.36 -3.69 -43.82
CA ALA A 216 4.63 -4.24 -44.98
C ALA A 216 4.79 -3.37 -46.24
N PHE A 217 4.66 -2.04 -46.09
CA PHE A 217 4.89 -1.12 -47.23
C PHE A 217 6.34 -1.10 -47.68
N THR A 218 7.30 -1.17 -46.73
CA THR A 218 8.73 -1.29 -47.07
C THR A 218 9.02 -2.58 -47.88
N ALA A 219 8.45 -3.70 -47.44
CA ALA A 219 8.60 -4.97 -48.15
C ALA A 219 8.01 -4.92 -49.57
N LEU A 220 6.82 -4.35 -49.75
CA LEU A 220 6.22 -4.15 -51.08
C LEU A 220 7.09 -3.25 -51.97
N PHE A 221 7.64 -2.19 -51.44
CA PHE A 221 8.55 -1.30 -52.17
C PHE A 221 9.84 -2.01 -52.58
N LEU A 222 10.43 -2.85 -51.72
CA LEU A 222 11.59 -3.66 -52.07
C LEU A 222 11.28 -4.69 -53.18
N VAL A 223 10.11 -5.33 -53.14
CA VAL A 223 9.68 -6.25 -54.19
C VAL A 223 9.53 -5.52 -55.54
N GLU A 224 8.93 -4.33 -55.56
CA GLU A 224 8.79 -3.51 -56.76
C GLU A 224 10.15 -3.16 -57.41
N ILE A 225 11.12 -2.75 -56.57
CA ILE A 225 12.48 -2.43 -57.07
C ILE A 225 13.16 -3.68 -57.63
N THR A 226 13.07 -4.83 -56.92
CA THR A 226 13.79 -6.06 -57.26
C THR A 226 13.22 -6.72 -58.49
N THR A 227 11.90 -6.74 -58.61
CA THR A 227 11.22 -7.40 -59.78
C THR A 227 11.04 -6.49 -60.97
N LYS A 228 11.34 -5.18 -60.83
CA LYS A 228 11.12 -4.16 -61.88
C LYS A 228 9.69 -4.11 -62.43
N THR A 229 8.73 -4.69 -61.72
CA THR A 229 7.29 -4.67 -62.03
C THR A 229 6.66 -3.48 -61.32
N ARG A 230 6.00 -2.58 -62.08
CA ARG A 230 5.31 -1.45 -61.49
C ARG A 230 3.99 -1.89 -60.86
N ILE A 231 3.87 -1.76 -59.55
CA ILE A 231 2.64 -1.99 -58.81
C ILE A 231 1.75 -0.74 -58.94
N HIS A 232 0.48 -0.94 -59.32
CA HIS A 232 -0.46 0.17 -59.50
C HIS A 232 -0.75 0.82 -58.15
N PRO A 233 -0.74 2.16 -58.04
CA PRO A 233 -0.97 2.86 -56.74
C PRO A 233 -2.25 2.45 -56.00
N PHE A 234 -3.28 2.06 -56.72
CA PHE A 234 -4.54 1.53 -56.19
C PHE A 234 -4.34 0.27 -55.32
N GLN A 235 -3.37 -0.59 -55.65
CA GLN A 235 -3.05 -1.78 -54.87
C GLN A 235 -2.44 -1.44 -53.52
N TYR A 236 -1.60 -0.39 -53.43
CA TYR A 236 -1.07 0.12 -52.18
C TYR A 236 -2.19 0.65 -51.28
N ILE A 237 -3.17 1.39 -51.83
CA ILE A 237 -4.32 1.89 -51.08
C ILE A 237 -5.17 0.72 -50.55
N LEU A 238 -5.43 -0.32 -51.36
CA LEU A 238 -6.19 -1.50 -50.92
C LEU A 238 -5.50 -2.27 -49.80
N ILE A 239 -4.19 -2.47 -49.88
CA ILE A 239 -3.42 -3.16 -48.85
C ILE A 239 -3.41 -2.32 -47.57
N GLY A 240 -3.21 -1.00 -47.68
CA GLY A 240 -3.29 -0.10 -46.55
C GLY A 240 -4.64 -0.11 -45.85
N ALA A 241 -5.73 -0.05 -46.63
CA ALA A 241 -7.09 -0.13 -46.11
C ALA A 241 -7.37 -1.47 -45.41
N ALA A 242 -6.93 -2.59 -46.01
CA ALA A 242 -7.06 -3.90 -45.38
C ALA A 242 -6.31 -4.01 -44.03
N LEU A 243 -5.12 -3.49 -43.97
CA LEU A 243 -4.34 -3.44 -42.69
C LEU A 243 -5.00 -2.57 -41.62
N ILE A 244 -5.53 -1.40 -41.99
CA ILE A 244 -6.27 -0.54 -41.09
C ILE A 244 -7.51 -1.24 -40.54
N ILE A 245 -8.31 -1.84 -41.41
CA ILE A 245 -9.51 -2.59 -41.03
C ILE A 245 -9.14 -3.76 -40.11
N TYR A 246 -8.09 -4.51 -40.42
CA TYR A 246 -7.60 -5.61 -39.62
C TYR A 246 -7.24 -5.15 -38.20
N TYR A 247 -6.45 -4.08 -38.05
CA TYR A 247 -6.06 -3.56 -36.72
C TYR A 247 -7.24 -2.96 -35.95
N THR A 248 -8.18 -2.31 -36.63
CA THR A 248 -9.40 -1.79 -36.00
C THR A 248 -10.28 -2.92 -35.48
N LEU A 249 -10.44 -3.99 -36.24
CA LEU A 249 -11.16 -5.18 -35.80
C LEU A 249 -10.45 -5.89 -34.64
N LEU A 250 -9.12 -6.03 -34.71
CA LEU A 250 -8.32 -6.64 -33.64
C LEU A 250 -8.47 -5.87 -32.33
N LEU A 251 -8.47 -4.52 -32.39
CA LEU A 251 -8.70 -3.67 -31.24
C LEU A 251 -10.11 -3.87 -30.66
N SER A 252 -11.13 -3.87 -31.53
CA SER A 252 -12.54 -4.05 -31.13
C SER A 252 -12.79 -5.44 -30.52
N PHE A 253 -12.22 -6.50 -31.08
CA PHE A 253 -12.32 -7.84 -30.51
C PHE A 253 -11.59 -7.97 -29.19
N SER A 254 -10.41 -7.36 -29.03
CA SER A 254 -9.66 -7.39 -27.78
C SER A 254 -10.40 -6.73 -26.62
N GLU A 255 -11.26 -5.77 -26.94
CA GLU A 255 -12.08 -5.06 -25.93
C GLU A 255 -13.27 -5.90 -25.46
N GLN A 256 -13.83 -6.76 -26.31
CA GLN A 256 -15.01 -7.57 -25.98
C GLN A 256 -14.67 -8.96 -25.41
N VAL A 257 -13.61 -9.60 -25.88
CA VAL A 257 -13.29 -11.00 -25.56
C VAL A 257 -12.23 -11.10 -24.44
N GLY A 258 -11.54 -10.01 -24.13
CA GLY A 258 -10.39 -10.04 -23.22
C GLY A 258 -9.15 -10.66 -23.88
N TYR A 259 -8.00 -10.11 -23.63
CA TYR A 259 -6.72 -10.71 -24.02
C TYR A 259 -6.40 -11.89 -23.07
N ASN A 260 -6.66 -13.10 -23.46
CA ASN A 260 -6.08 -14.30 -22.84
C ASN A 260 -4.71 -14.60 -23.45
#